data_69937f497cf3a06ad553774de4065a77
#
_entry.id   69937f497cf3a06ad553774de4065a77
#
_cell.length_a   1.000
_cell.length_b   1.000
_cell.length_c   1.000
_cell.angle_alpha   90.00
_cell.angle_beta   90.00
_cell.angle_gamma   90.00
#
_symmetry.space_group_name_H-M   'P 1'
#
loop_
_entity.id
_entity.type
_entity.pdbx_description
1 polymer ?
#
loop_
_entity_poly.entity_id
_entity_poly.type
_entity_poly.pdbx_seq_one_letter_code
_entity_poly.pdbx_strand_id
1 'polypeptide(L)'
;MTDHPQEPLVDRRHHVRSLLMRESLLDKKVMAATETPVVRMLPQCHVLKVGGRSIVDGGKATTYPLVDAIGAALADHKLIIGCGGGVRSRHVFSIGIDLGLPAGVLAELAIADALGNAHMLGTLLAPYGVVAIPPQIFGHLLPLFIQAAPGVVFNGDPPF
;
A
#
# COMPACT_ATOMS: atom_id res chain seq x y z
N MET A 1 7.13 -22.04 40.25
CA MET A 1 6.91 -20.89 39.38
C MET A 1 8.25 -20.21 39.26
N THR A 2 9.02 -20.58 38.24
CA THR A 2 10.35 -20.03 37.98
C THR A 2 10.17 -18.82 37.08
N ASP A 3 10.42 -17.68 37.67
CA ASP A 3 10.46 -16.36 37.01
C ASP A 3 11.68 -16.36 36.07
N HIS A 4 11.48 -16.56 34.77
CA HIS A 4 12.53 -16.36 33.78
C HIS A 4 12.66 -14.86 33.53
N PRO A 5 13.83 -14.25 33.82
CA PRO A 5 14.07 -12.88 33.45
C PRO A 5 13.95 -12.76 31.92
N GLN A 6 13.00 -11.95 31.46
CA GLN A 6 12.89 -11.60 30.06
C GLN A 6 14.19 -10.89 29.65
N GLU A 7 15.02 -11.57 28.88
CA GLU A 7 16.16 -10.93 28.23
C GLU A 7 15.64 -9.69 27.44
N PRO A 8 16.29 -8.54 27.58
CA PRO A 8 15.91 -7.36 26.82
C PRO A 8 15.98 -7.73 25.33
N LEU A 9 14.89 -7.44 24.61
CA LEU A 9 14.83 -7.60 23.16
C LEU A 9 16.02 -6.86 22.53
N VAL A 10 17.11 -7.57 22.31
CA VAL A 10 18.29 -7.06 21.61
C VAL A 10 17.83 -6.58 20.26
N ASP A 11 17.94 -5.29 20.02
CA ASP A 11 17.55 -4.71 18.74
C ASP A 11 18.44 -5.26 17.61
N ARG A 12 17.95 -6.31 16.94
CA ARG A 12 18.67 -7.03 15.88
C ARG A 12 19.09 -6.12 14.72
N ARG A 13 18.56 -4.91 14.62
CA ARG A 13 18.91 -3.92 13.62
C ARG A 13 20.34 -3.42 13.72
N HIS A 14 20.97 -3.54 14.89
CA HIS A 14 22.38 -3.21 15.07
C HIS A 14 23.35 -4.15 14.36
N HIS A 15 22.89 -5.34 13.91
CA HIS A 15 23.71 -6.31 13.21
C HIS A 15 23.71 -6.12 11.68
N VAL A 16 22.92 -5.19 11.16
CA VAL A 16 22.91 -4.90 9.72
C VAL A 16 24.19 -4.17 9.34
N ARG A 17 25.03 -4.82 8.50
CA ARG A 17 26.35 -4.30 8.12
C ARG A 17 26.29 -3.06 7.20
N SER A 18 25.23 -2.89 6.45
CA SER A 18 25.05 -1.76 5.54
C SER A 18 24.53 -0.53 6.26
N LEU A 19 25.26 0.57 6.24
CA LEU A 19 24.82 1.87 6.76
C LEU A 19 23.50 2.31 6.10
N LEU A 20 23.36 2.11 4.80
CA LEU A 20 22.17 2.45 4.04
C LEU A 20 20.93 1.67 4.51
N MET A 21 21.07 0.38 4.80
CA MET A 21 19.99 -0.43 5.36
C MET A 21 19.67 -0.03 6.80
N ARG A 22 20.65 0.39 7.58
CA ARG A 22 20.43 0.90 8.95
C ARG A 22 19.64 2.21 8.95
N GLU A 23 19.91 3.08 8.00
CA GLU A 23 19.17 4.34 7.82
C GLU A 23 17.74 4.10 7.32
N SER A 24 17.52 3.12 6.44
CA SER A 24 16.18 2.76 5.97
C SER A 24 15.34 2.04 7.02
N LEU A 25 15.98 1.36 7.99
CA LEU A 25 15.35 0.77 9.17
C LEU A 25 15.27 1.79 10.32
N LEU A 26 14.66 2.93 10.08
CA LEU A 26 14.57 4.06 11.00
C LEU A 26 14.21 3.61 12.42
N ASP A 27 15.16 3.78 13.34
CA ASP A 27 14.89 3.61 14.75
C ASP A 27 13.93 4.72 15.21
N LYS A 28 12.80 4.33 15.79
CA LYS A 28 11.81 5.29 16.32
C LYS A 28 12.42 6.24 17.34
N LYS A 29 13.46 5.81 18.08
CA LYS A 29 14.19 6.65 19.02
C LYS A 29 15.05 7.70 18.32
N VAL A 30 15.68 7.36 17.21
CA VAL A 30 16.45 8.30 16.40
C VAL A 30 15.50 9.31 15.74
N MET A 31 14.36 8.86 15.24
CA MET A 31 13.32 9.77 14.71
C MET A 31 12.76 10.71 15.76
N ALA A 32 12.55 10.24 17.00
CA ALA A 32 12.06 11.08 18.10
C ALA A 32 13.11 12.08 18.62
N ALA A 33 14.41 11.77 18.46
CA ALA A 33 15.52 12.62 18.88
C ALA A 33 15.93 13.65 17.82
N THR A 34 15.47 13.49 16.57
CA THR A 34 15.82 14.41 15.49
C THR A 34 14.64 15.35 15.25
N GLU A 35 14.81 16.62 15.54
CA GLU A 35 13.90 17.71 15.15
C GLU A 35 13.96 17.92 13.62
N THR A 36 13.70 16.86 12.86
CA THR A 36 13.59 16.97 11.40
C THR A 36 12.23 17.55 11.07
N PRO A 37 12.17 18.70 10.39
CA PRO A 37 10.89 19.28 9.99
C PRO A 37 10.16 18.26 9.10
N VAL A 38 8.91 17.93 9.46
CA VAL A 38 8.03 17.09 8.62
C VAL A 38 7.67 17.89 7.39
N VAL A 39 8.36 17.63 6.29
CA VAL A 39 8.03 18.22 4.99
C VAL A 39 6.86 17.44 4.42
N ARG A 40 5.68 18.06 4.39
CA ARG A 40 4.51 17.50 3.71
C ARG A 40 4.66 17.71 2.22
N MET A 41 5.03 16.68 1.48
CA MET A 41 5.20 16.76 0.02
C MET A 41 3.88 17.01 -0.71
N LEU A 42 2.77 16.47 -0.22
CA LEU A 42 1.43 16.62 -0.78
C LEU A 42 0.42 16.91 0.35
N PRO A 43 0.42 18.14 0.91
CA PRO A 43 -0.35 18.46 2.13
C PRO A 43 -1.86 18.36 1.96
N GLN A 44 -2.36 18.41 0.73
CA GLN A 44 -3.79 18.35 0.40
C GLN A 44 -4.26 16.96 -0.05
N CYS A 45 -3.36 15.96 -0.06
CA CYS A 45 -3.68 14.60 -0.47
C CYS A 45 -3.76 13.67 0.73
N HIS A 46 -4.81 12.85 0.73
CA HIS A 46 -4.98 11.78 1.71
C HIS A 46 -4.69 10.45 1.08
N VAL A 47 -3.99 9.56 1.79
CA VAL A 47 -3.69 8.21 1.34
C VAL A 47 -4.67 7.25 1.97
N LEU A 48 -5.37 6.49 1.13
CA LEU A 48 -6.33 5.47 1.52
C LEU A 48 -5.85 4.08 1.06
N LYS A 49 -5.75 3.12 1.96
CA LYS A 49 -5.50 1.72 1.62
C LYS A 49 -6.82 0.94 1.63
N VAL A 50 -7.20 0.39 0.48
CA VAL A 50 -8.36 -0.48 0.33
C VAL A 50 -7.90 -1.94 0.38
N GLY A 51 -8.35 -2.68 1.40
CA GLY A 51 -8.01 -4.09 1.55
C GLY A 51 -8.75 -4.95 0.52
N GLY A 52 -8.03 -5.74 -0.26
CA GLY A 52 -8.62 -6.66 -1.22
C GLY A 52 -9.59 -7.64 -0.55
N ARG A 53 -9.15 -8.30 0.51
CA ARG A 53 -9.96 -9.30 1.23
C ARG A 53 -11.19 -8.72 1.92
N SER A 54 -11.03 -7.61 2.60
CA SER A 54 -12.12 -7.04 3.43
C SER A 54 -13.15 -6.26 2.61
N ILE A 55 -12.79 -5.80 1.43
CA ILE A 55 -13.64 -4.94 0.61
C ILE A 55 -13.92 -5.58 -0.74
N VAL A 56 -12.91 -5.73 -1.59
CA VAL A 56 -13.11 -6.14 -3.00
C VAL A 56 -13.63 -7.56 -3.10
N ASP A 57 -13.08 -8.50 -2.33
CA ASP A 57 -13.52 -9.90 -2.31
C ASP A 57 -14.93 -10.10 -1.71
N GLY A 58 -15.44 -9.13 -0.96
CA GLY A 58 -16.82 -9.12 -0.47
C GLY A 58 -17.85 -8.71 -1.53
N GLY A 59 -17.40 -8.36 -2.74
CA GLY A 59 -18.24 -8.05 -3.87
C GLY A 59 -19.09 -6.80 -3.66
N LYS A 60 -20.29 -6.79 -4.26
CA LYS A 60 -21.17 -5.63 -4.27
C LYS A 60 -21.51 -5.08 -2.88
N ALA A 61 -21.77 -5.97 -1.92
CA ALA A 61 -22.23 -5.60 -0.60
C ALA A 61 -21.22 -4.75 0.20
N THR A 62 -19.93 -4.95 -0.04
CA THR A 62 -18.84 -4.22 0.65
C THR A 62 -18.23 -3.14 -0.22
N THR A 63 -18.12 -3.39 -1.54
CA THR A 63 -17.42 -2.49 -2.45
C THR A 63 -18.24 -1.26 -2.82
N TYR A 64 -19.55 -1.41 -3.06
CA TYR A 64 -20.40 -0.26 -3.45
C TYR A 64 -20.54 0.80 -2.35
N PRO A 65 -20.80 0.44 -1.06
CA PRO A 65 -20.81 1.43 0.02
C PRO A 65 -19.47 2.17 0.16
N LEU A 66 -18.35 1.48 -0.10
CA LEU A 66 -17.04 2.13 -0.10
C LEU A 66 -16.89 3.10 -1.29
N VAL A 67 -17.33 2.70 -2.48
CA VAL A 67 -17.30 3.57 -3.68
C VAL A 67 -18.10 4.84 -3.45
N ASP A 68 -19.31 4.72 -2.87
CA ASP A 68 -20.15 5.87 -2.53
C ASP A 68 -19.46 6.78 -1.49
N ALA A 69 -18.86 6.20 -0.45
CA ALA A 69 -18.14 6.96 0.57
C ALA A 69 -16.91 7.67 0.01
N ILE A 70 -16.14 7.02 -0.86
CA ILE A 70 -15.00 7.63 -1.56
C ILE A 70 -15.51 8.75 -2.47
N GLY A 71 -16.56 8.51 -3.25
CA GLY A 71 -17.16 9.50 -4.12
C GLY A 71 -17.57 10.77 -3.38
N ALA A 72 -18.19 10.61 -2.21
CA ALA A 72 -18.55 11.74 -1.34
C ALA A 72 -17.30 12.49 -0.82
N ALA A 73 -16.25 11.74 -0.40
CA ALA A 73 -15.03 12.34 0.13
C ALA A 73 -14.23 13.13 -0.93
N LEU A 74 -14.32 12.73 -2.20
CA LEU A 74 -13.65 13.40 -3.32
C LEU A 74 -14.17 14.82 -3.60
N ALA A 75 -15.32 15.20 -3.03
CA ALA A 75 -15.83 16.58 -3.12
C ALA A 75 -14.92 17.57 -2.37
N ASP A 76 -14.33 17.14 -1.26
CA ASP A 76 -13.55 18.01 -0.36
C ASP A 76 -12.07 17.61 -0.27
N HIS A 77 -11.71 16.40 -0.73
CA HIS A 77 -10.38 15.83 -0.53
C HIS A 77 -9.80 15.25 -1.82
N LYS A 78 -8.49 15.41 -1.99
CA LYS A 78 -7.72 14.66 -3.00
C LYS A 78 -7.27 13.33 -2.40
N LEU A 79 -7.51 12.22 -3.13
CA LEU A 79 -7.24 10.88 -2.63
C LEU A 79 -6.21 10.13 -3.48
N ILE A 80 -5.27 9.48 -2.80
CA ILE A 80 -4.36 8.48 -3.35
C ILE A 80 -4.81 7.13 -2.80
N ILE A 81 -5.33 6.26 -3.66
CA ILE A 81 -5.99 5.03 -3.24
C ILE A 81 -5.16 3.83 -3.66
N GLY A 82 -4.63 3.09 -2.67
CA GLY A 82 -3.91 1.84 -2.90
C GLY A 82 -4.80 0.62 -2.67
N CYS A 83 -4.85 -0.32 -3.61
CA CYS A 83 -5.58 -1.58 -3.49
C CYS A 83 -4.67 -2.75 -3.12
N GLY A 84 -5.13 -3.63 -2.24
CA GLY A 84 -4.48 -4.92 -1.97
C GLY A 84 -5.04 -6.04 -2.84
N GLY A 85 -4.28 -7.14 -3.00
CA GLY A 85 -4.61 -8.27 -3.87
C GLY A 85 -5.72 -9.20 -3.35
N GLY A 86 -5.99 -9.20 -2.04
CA GLY A 86 -7.08 -9.97 -1.46
C GLY A 86 -6.81 -11.46 -1.27
N VAL A 87 -7.86 -12.28 -1.37
CA VAL A 87 -7.78 -13.75 -1.20
C VAL A 87 -7.04 -14.39 -2.37
N ARG A 88 -7.19 -13.85 -3.57
CA ARG A 88 -6.52 -14.37 -4.78
C ARG A 88 -5.01 -14.33 -4.65
N SER A 89 -4.44 -13.20 -4.24
CA SER A 89 -2.99 -13.10 -3.98
C SER A 89 -2.49 -14.14 -2.99
N ARG A 90 -3.25 -14.39 -1.92
CA ARG A 90 -2.89 -15.41 -0.93
C ARG A 90 -2.90 -16.82 -1.50
N HIS A 91 -3.89 -17.11 -2.35
CA HIS A 91 -4.00 -18.40 -3.01
C HIS A 91 -2.85 -18.62 -3.99
N VAL A 92 -2.59 -17.65 -4.85
CA VAL A 92 -1.46 -17.68 -5.79
C VAL A 92 -0.13 -17.78 -5.06
N PHE A 93 0.03 -17.04 -3.95
CA PHE A 93 1.22 -17.09 -3.12
C PHE A 93 1.44 -18.48 -2.53
N SER A 94 0.37 -19.13 -2.03
CA SER A 94 0.43 -20.51 -1.51
C SER A 94 0.88 -21.49 -2.57
N ILE A 95 0.34 -21.40 -3.78
CA ILE A 95 0.75 -22.26 -4.91
C ILE A 95 2.23 -22.00 -5.27
N GLY A 96 2.63 -20.74 -5.35
CA GLY A 96 4.00 -20.38 -5.68
C GLY A 96 5.03 -20.89 -4.66
N ILE A 97 4.69 -20.85 -3.37
CA ILE A 97 5.52 -21.42 -2.31
C ILE A 97 5.63 -22.95 -2.47
N ASP A 98 4.52 -23.62 -2.73
CA ASP A 98 4.48 -25.09 -2.92
C ASP A 98 5.33 -25.51 -4.14
N LEU A 99 5.33 -24.70 -5.19
CA LEU A 99 6.17 -24.86 -6.38
C LEU A 99 7.65 -24.47 -6.15
N GLY A 100 8.01 -23.94 -4.99
CA GLY A 100 9.38 -23.50 -4.70
C GLY A 100 9.82 -22.27 -5.50
N LEU A 101 8.88 -21.37 -5.90
CA LEU A 101 9.22 -20.20 -6.67
C LEU A 101 10.03 -19.18 -5.84
N PRO A 102 10.98 -18.47 -6.47
CA PRO A 102 11.74 -17.41 -5.80
C PRO A 102 10.85 -16.28 -5.27
N ALA A 103 11.26 -15.67 -4.15
CA ALA A 103 10.49 -14.61 -3.49
C ALA A 103 10.12 -13.43 -4.42
N GLY A 104 11.02 -13.05 -5.36
CA GLY A 104 10.74 -12.01 -6.34
C GLY A 104 9.56 -12.34 -7.26
N VAL A 105 9.47 -13.60 -7.72
CA VAL A 105 8.35 -14.06 -8.54
C VAL A 105 7.04 -14.08 -7.75
N LEU A 106 7.11 -14.49 -6.47
CA LEU A 106 5.94 -14.45 -5.58
C LEU A 106 5.42 -13.02 -5.40
N ALA A 107 6.33 -12.05 -5.25
CA ALA A 107 5.97 -10.64 -5.13
C ALA A 107 5.28 -10.12 -6.40
N GLU A 108 5.80 -10.45 -7.59
CA GLU A 108 5.19 -10.08 -8.88
C GLU A 108 3.78 -10.65 -9.05
N LEU A 109 3.58 -11.90 -8.65
CA LEU A 109 2.26 -12.54 -8.69
C LEU A 109 1.26 -11.82 -7.75
N ALA A 110 1.68 -11.43 -6.56
CA ALA A 110 0.84 -10.68 -5.63
C ALA A 110 0.49 -9.27 -6.17
N ILE A 111 1.44 -8.62 -6.83
CA ILE A 111 1.23 -7.31 -7.47
C ILE A 111 0.20 -7.41 -8.59
N ALA A 112 0.20 -8.47 -9.40
CA ALA A 112 -0.75 -8.67 -10.48
C ALA A 112 -2.21 -8.71 -9.99
N ASP A 113 -2.46 -9.40 -8.87
CA ASP A 113 -3.79 -9.46 -8.26
C ASP A 113 -4.23 -8.10 -7.68
N ALA A 114 -3.31 -7.41 -7.02
CA ALA A 114 -3.56 -6.06 -6.49
C ALA A 114 -3.88 -5.07 -7.62
N LEU A 115 -3.20 -5.19 -8.76
CA LEU A 115 -3.47 -4.39 -9.95
C LEU A 115 -4.87 -4.67 -10.51
N GLY A 116 -5.28 -5.94 -10.57
CA GLY A 116 -6.64 -6.31 -10.99
C GLY A 116 -7.71 -5.66 -10.10
N ASN A 117 -7.50 -5.66 -8.78
CA ASN A 117 -8.40 -4.99 -7.83
C ASN A 117 -8.40 -3.46 -8.00
N ALA A 118 -7.23 -2.87 -8.26
CA ALA A 118 -7.11 -1.43 -8.54
C ALA A 118 -7.87 -1.04 -9.81
N HIS A 119 -7.81 -1.86 -10.86
CA HIS A 119 -8.57 -1.65 -12.10
C HIS A 119 -10.08 -1.73 -11.86
N MET A 120 -10.55 -2.72 -11.10
CA MET A 120 -11.98 -2.82 -10.75
C MET A 120 -12.45 -1.59 -9.98
N LEU A 121 -11.71 -1.20 -8.95
CA LEU A 121 -12.05 -0.03 -8.15
C LEU A 121 -11.98 1.26 -8.96
N GLY A 122 -10.96 1.42 -9.80
CA GLY A 122 -10.81 2.55 -10.71
C GLY A 122 -11.97 2.68 -11.69
N THR A 123 -12.45 1.56 -12.23
CA THR A 123 -13.64 1.53 -13.10
C THR A 123 -14.89 2.00 -12.37
N LEU A 124 -15.09 1.55 -11.13
CA LEU A 124 -16.22 1.95 -10.29
C LEU A 124 -16.15 3.42 -9.86
N LEU A 125 -14.94 3.95 -9.67
CA LEU A 125 -14.70 5.35 -9.28
C LEU A 125 -14.52 6.31 -10.45
N ALA A 126 -14.48 5.82 -11.69
CA ALA A 126 -14.35 6.66 -12.89
C ALA A 126 -15.44 7.76 -13.00
N PRO A 127 -16.72 7.52 -12.64
CA PRO A 127 -17.73 8.58 -12.64
C PRO A 127 -17.41 9.75 -11.69
N TYR A 128 -16.58 9.54 -10.67
CA TYR A 128 -16.12 10.57 -9.73
C TYR A 128 -14.81 11.23 -10.17
N GLY A 129 -14.31 10.94 -11.38
CA GLY A 129 -13.09 11.50 -11.93
C GLY A 129 -11.78 10.86 -11.43
N VAL A 130 -11.86 9.71 -10.78
CA VAL A 130 -10.66 8.97 -10.33
C VAL A 130 -9.97 8.30 -11.51
N VAL A 131 -8.64 8.40 -11.56
CA VAL A 131 -7.80 7.82 -12.61
C VAL A 131 -7.01 6.63 -12.07
N ALA A 132 -7.06 5.50 -12.78
CA ALA A 132 -6.21 4.35 -12.46
C ALA A 132 -4.80 4.55 -13.03
N ILE A 133 -3.79 4.43 -12.17
CA ILE A 133 -2.37 4.60 -12.54
C ILE A 133 -1.69 3.24 -12.55
N PRO A 134 -1.14 2.80 -13.68
CA PRO A 134 -0.35 1.58 -13.73
C PRO A 134 0.99 1.74 -12.99
N PRO A 135 1.53 0.65 -12.40
CA PRO A 135 2.74 0.68 -11.60
C PRO A 135 3.96 1.27 -12.32
N GLN A 136 4.04 1.05 -13.64
CA GLN A 136 5.17 1.47 -14.47
C GLN A 136 5.36 2.99 -14.51
N ILE A 137 4.30 3.75 -14.35
CA ILE A 137 4.34 5.21 -14.41
C ILE A 137 4.07 5.88 -13.06
N PHE A 138 3.71 5.11 -12.03
CA PHE A 138 3.34 5.63 -10.73
C PHE A 138 4.44 6.52 -10.13
N GLY A 139 5.68 6.04 -10.11
CA GLY A 139 6.80 6.76 -9.50
C GLY A 139 7.15 8.09 -10.18
N HIS A 140 6.85 8.22 -11.47
CA HIS A 140 7.25 9.39 -12.26
C HIS A 140 6.11 10.38 -12.50
N LEU A 141 4.88 9.88 -12.66
CA LEU A 141 3.75 10.68 -13.11
C LEU A 141 2.67 10.89 -12.03
N LEU A 142 2.80 10.27 -10.86
CA LEU A 142 1.84 10.47 -9.77
C LEU A 142 1.56 11.94 -9.46
N PRO A 143 2.54 12.84 -9.34
CA PRO A 143 2.28 14.26 -9.06
C PRO A 143 1.42 14.92 -10.14
N LEU A 144 1.64 14.57 -11.42
CA LEU A 144 0.86 15.09 -12.55
C LEU A 144 -0.61 14.65 -12.47
N PHE A 145 -0.84 13.36 -12.23
CA PHE A 145 -2.20 12.82 -12.13
C PHE A 145 -2.95 13.37 -10.93
N ILE A 146 -2.29 13.54 -9.78
CA ILE A 146 -2.91 14.14 -8.59
C ILE A 146 -3.25 15.61 -8.79
N GLN A 147 -2.50 16.34 -9.62
CA GLN A 147 -2.86 17.71 -9.96
C GLN A 147 -4.10 17.75 -10.87
N ALA A 148 -4.17 16.84 -11.84
CA ALA A 148 -5.19 16.82 -12.87
C ALA A 148 -6.52 16.17 -12.44
N ALA A 149 -6.49 15.22 -11.49
CA ALA A 149 -7.65 14.45 -11.06
C ALA A 149 -7.95 14.66 -9.56
N PRO A 150 -9.21 14.51 -9.12
CA PRO A 150 -9.57 14.55 -7.70
C PRO A 150 -9.02 13.36 -6.93
N GLY A 151 -8.78 12.23 -7.58
CA GLY A 151 -8.21 11.04 -6.99
C GLY A 151 -7.52 10.13 -7.98
N VAL A 152 -6.62 9.31 -7.46
CA VAL A 152 -5.91 8.28 -8.24
C VAL A 152 -6.00 6.95 -7.51
N VAL A 153 -6.07 5.85 -8.26
CA VAL A 153 -6.06 4.49 -7.73
C VAL A 153 -4.94 3.68 -8.37
N PHE A 154 -4.27 2.86 -7.57
CA PHE A 154 -3.16 2.01 -8.00
C PHE A 154 -3.09 0.73 -7.17
N ASN A 155 -2.23 -0.20 -7.55
CA ASN A 155 -1.89 -1.33 -6.71
C ASN A 155 -1.18 -0.82 -5.44
N GLY A 156 -1.75 -1.09 -4.28
CA GLY A 156 -1.23 -0.57 -3.00
C GLY A 156 -0.08 -1.37 -2.41
N ASP A 157 0.56 -2.23 -3.18
CA ASP A 157 1.76 -2.96 -2.79
C ASP A 157 2.97 -2.17 -3.29
N PRO A 158 3.97 -1.92 -2.43
CA PRO A 158 5.13 -1.14 -2.84
C PRO A 158 5.89 -1.87 -3.94
N PRO A 159 6.44 -1.16 -4.93
CA PRO A 159 7.41 -1.74 -5.85
C PRO A 159 8.66 -2.11 -5.05
N PHE A 160 9.11 -3.33 -5.21
CA PHE A 160 10.37 -3.83 -4.62
C PHE A 160 11.53 -3.60 -5.59
#